data_f61344640b1b37cbca60991864fb0c45
#
_entry.id   f61344640b1b37cbca60991864fb0c45
#
_cell.length_a   1.000
_cell.length_b   1.000
_cell.length_c   1.000
_cell.angle_alpha   90.00
_cell.angle_beta   90.00
_cell.angle_gamma   90.00
#
_symmetry.space_group_name_H-M   'P 1'
#
loop_
_entity.id
_entity.type
_entity.pdbx_description
1 polymer ?
#
loop_
_entity_poly.entity_id
_entity_poly.type
_entity_poly.pdbx_seq_one_letter_code
_entity_poly.pdbx_strand_id
1 'polypeptide(L)'
;MSGKAKAAGKGAAAAATGAAKTVSGIIRLIVPAGKAAPAPPVGPALGQKGLNLMEFCKSFNEKTKEIKESTPIPVVITAYSDRTFTYITKTPPTFYFLKKAAGVEKGTSTPGKQMVGEISIKGIYEIAKVKQQDLSHIGLEQICSQIMATAKNVGLRVVR
;
A
#
# COMPACT_ATOMS: atom_id res chain seq x y z
N MET A 1 -9.13 -46.32 -15.75
CA MET A 1 -10.04 -45.27 -16.22
C MET A 1 -9.47 -43.94 -15.86
N SER A 2 -9.17 -43.21 -16.88
CA SER A 2 -8.42 -41.98 -16.96
C SER A 2 -9.22 -40.78 -16.45
N GLY A 3 -8.68 -39.99 -15.51
CA GLY A 3 -9.25 -38.74 -15.05
C GLY A 3 -8.26 -37.61 -15.22
N LYS A 4 -8.37 -36.88 -16.32
CA LYS A 4 -7.60 -35.70 -16.69
C LYS A 4 -7.80 -34.55 -15.69
N ALA A 5 -6.77 -34.16 -14.98
CA ALA A 5 -6.71 -32.88 -14.31
C ALA A 5 -6.40 -31.76 -15.33
N LYS A 6 -7.32 -30.82 -15.47
CA LYS A 6 -7.27 -29.67 -16.39
C LYS A 6 -6.49 -28.56 -15.74
N ALA A 7 -5.31 -28.28 -16.25
CA ALA A 7 -4.51 -27.13 -15.84
C ALA A 7 -5.21 -25.82 -16.23
N ALA A 8 -5.43 -24.96 -15.25
CA ALA A 8 -5.97 -23.64 -15.46
C ALA A 8 -4.86 -22.64 -15.76
N GLY A 9 -5.02 -21.98 -16.82
CA GLY A 9 -4.71 -20.71 -17.37
C GLY A 9 -3.53 -19.91 -16.82
N LYS A 10 -2.49 -19.94 -17.63
CA LYS A 10 -1.41 -18.97 -17.75
C LYS A 10 -1.98 -17.57 -18.02
N GLY A 11 -1.99 -16.71 -17.04
CA GLY A 11 -2.20 -15.28 -17.23
C GLY A 11 -1.01 -14.70 -17.96
N ALA A 12 -1.21 -14.35 -19.22
CA ALA A 12 -0.21 -13.76 -20.09
C ALA A 12 0.22 -12.39 -19.53
N ALA A 13 1.45 -12.31 -19.03
CA ALA A 13 2.16 -11.06 -18.91
C ALA A 13 2.46 -10.60 -20.35
N ALA A 14 1.76 -9.59 -20.84
CA ALA A 14 2.10 -8.91 -22.07
C ALA A 14 3.47 -8.24 -21.90
N ALA A 15 4.53 -8.93 -22.35
CA ALA A 15 5.84 -8.35 -22.56
C ALA A 15 5.74 -7.37 -23.72
N ALA A 16 5.54 -6.09 -23.42
CA ALA A 16 5.73 -5.02 -24.37
C ALA A 16 7.23 -4.85 -24.57
N THR A 17 7.75 -5.47 -25.63
CA THR A 17 9.04 -5.11 -26.24
C THR A 17 8.91 -3.69 -26.82
N GLY A 18 9.30 -2.69 -26.07
CA GLY A 18 9.37 -1.30 -26.50
C GLY A 18 10.67 -0.69 -26.02
N ALA A 19 11.28 0.13 -26.86
CA ALA A 19 12.51 0.90 -26.62
C ALA A 19 12.63 1.35 -25.15
N ALA A 20 13.81 1.27 -24.58
CA ALA A 20 14.09 1.59 -23.17
C ALA A 20 13.56 3.00 -22.82
N LYS A 21 12.37 3.06 -22.25
CA LYS A 21 11.73 4.31 -21.85
C LYS A 21 12.54 4.93 -20.73
N THR A 22 13.06 6.11 -20.95
CA THR A 22 13.78 6.85 -19.91
C THR A 22 12.84 7.27 -18.80
N VAL A 23 13.20 6.96 -17.55
CA VAL A 23 12.41 7.35 -16.36
C VAL A 23 12.60 8.84 -16.12
N SER A 24 11.53 9.61 -16.19
CA SER A 24 11.49 11.06 -15.90
C SER A 24 11.41 11.34 -14.40
N GLY A 25 10.89 10.40 -13.61
CA GLY A 25 10.84 10.52 -12.16
C GLY A 25 9.92 9.50 -11.49
N ILE A 26 10.05 9.43 -10.16
CA ILE A 26 9.22 8.56 -9.32
C ILE A 26 8.40 9.44 -8.39
N ILE A 27 7.08 9.23 -8.37
CA ILE A 27 6.14 9.94 -7.53
C ILE A 27 5.59 8.96 -6.49
N ARG A 28 5.59 9.35 -5.22
CA ARG A 28 5.02 8.55 -4.13
C ARG A 28 3.86 9.30 -3.51
N LEU A 29 2.69 8.68 -3.51
CA LEU A 29 1.45 9.27 -3.01
C LEU A 29 0.72 8.28 -2.10
N ILE A 30 -0.13 8.83 -1.24
CA ILE A 30 -1.12 8.04 -0.50
C ILE A 30 -2.49 8.46 -1.01
N VAL A 31 -3.24 7.52 -1.57
CA VAL A 31 -4.55 7.76 -2.18
C VAL A 31 -5.59 6.90 -1.48
N PRO A 32 -6.75 7.44 -1.11
CA PRO A 32 -7.83 6.64 -0.54
C PRO A 32 -8.41 5.69 -1.59
N ALA A 33 -8.64 4.43 -1.19
CA ALA A 33 -9.22 3.39 -2.05
C ALA A 33 -10.60 3.81 -2.56
N GLY A 34 -10.86 3.56 -3.85
CA GLY A 34 -12.13 3.84 -4.50
C GLY A 34 -12.48 5.33 -4.70
N LYS A 35 -11.66 6.25 -4.18
CA LYS A 35 -11.91 7.70 -4.20
C LYS A 35 -10.76 8.51 -4.82
N ALA A 36 -10.02 7.92 -5.76
CA ALA A 36 -9.04 8.70 -6.51
C ALA A 36 -9.76 9.70 -7.42
N ALA A 37 -9.44 10.98 -7.22
CA ALA A 37 -9.98 12.10 -7.99
C ALA A 37 -8.83 12.99 -8.48
N PRO A 38 -9.03 13.78 -9.56
CA PRO A 38 -8.04 14.73 -10.08
C PRO A 38 -7.87 15.97 -9.17
N ALA A 39 -8.07 15.79 -7.88
CA ALA A 39 -7.93 16.77 -6.82
C ALA A 39 -6.62 16.53 -6.02
N PRO A 40 -6.19 17.44 -5.13
CA PRO A 40 -5.07 17.16 -4.23
C PRO A 40 -5.29 15.87 -3.41
N PRO A 41 -4.29 15.00 -3.25
CA PRO A 41 -2.88 15.19 -3.61
C PRO A 41 -2.48 14.73 -5.03
N VAL A 42 -3.38 14.09 -5.79
CA VAL A 42 -3.08 13.43 -7.08
C VAL A 42 -2.83 14.46 -8.19
N GLY A 43 -3.70 15.48 -8.29
CA GLY A 43 -3.66 16.49 -9.35
C GLY A 43 -2.31 17.19 -9.52
N PRO A 44 -1.82 17.89 -8.49
CA PRO A 44 -0.55 18.62 -8.58
C PRO A 44 0.65 17.69 -8.85
N ALA A 45 0.67 16.51 -8.23
CA ALA A 45 1.82 15.60 -8.31
C ALA A 45 1.99 14.98 -9.72
N LEU A 46 0.88 14.56 -10.35
CA LEU A 46 0.90 14.00 -11.70
C LEU A 46 0.93 15.11 -12.77
N GLY A 47 0.28 16.24 -12.50
CA GLY A 47 0.25 17.39 -13.39
C GLY A 47 1.63 18.00 -13.67
N GLN A 48 2.51 18.07 -12.65
CA GLN A 48 3.90 18.52 -12.83
C GLN A 48 4.70 17.65 -13.82
N LYS A 49 4.32 16.39 -13.99
CA LYS A 49 4.96 15.46 -14.94
C LYS A 49 4.20 15.31 -16.24
N GLY A 50 3.10 16.06 -16.43
CA GLY A 50 2.26 16.03 -17.63
C GLY A 50 1.58 14.68 -17.90
N LEU A 51 1.31 13.90 -16.84
CA LEU A 51 0.68 12.58 -16.92
C LEU A 51 -0.85 12.70 -17.01
N ASN A 52 -1.49 11.69 -17.61
CA ASN A 52 -2.95 11.62 -17.73
C ASN A 52 -3.61 11.25 -16.39
N LEU A 53 -4.15 12.28 -15.72
CA LEU A 53 -4.83 12.15 -14.41
C LEU A 53 -6.06 11.25 -14.46
N MET A 54 -6.88 11.38 -15.51
CA MET A 54 -8.14 10.64 -15.61
C MET A 54 -7.92 9.14 -15.78
N GLU A 55 -6.93 8.76 -16.57
CA GLU A 55 -6.54 7.38 -16.79
C GLU A 55 -6.01 6.73 -15.50
N PHE A 56 -5.17 7.46 -14.77
CA PHE A 56 -4.70 7.01 -13.45
C PHE A 56 -5.87 6.79 -12.48
N CYS A 57 -6.75 7.77 -12.33
CA CYS A 57 -7.88 7.68 -11.41
C CYS A 57 -8.82 6.51 -11.73
N LYS A 58 -9.14 6.29 -13.02
CA LYS A 58 -9.97 5.16 -13.45
C LYS A 58 -9.32 3.82 -13.13
N SER A 59 -8.08 3.62 -13.59
CA SER A 59 -7.36 2.36 -13.38
C SER A 59 -7.08 2.06 -11.90
N PHE A 60 -6.78 3.08 -11.09
CA PHE A 60 -6.60 2.94 -9.64
C PHE A 60 -7.91 2.55 -8.94
N ASN A 61 -9.01 3.25 -9.25
CA ASN A 61 -10.32 2.94 -8.65
C ASN A 61 -10.80 1.53 -9.03
N GLU A 62 -10.53 1.08 -10.25
CA GLU A 62 -10.83 -0.31 -10.68
C GLU A 62 -10.04 -1.33 -9.87
N LYS A 63 -8.73 -1.12 -9.67
CA LYS A 63 -7.88 -2.03 -8.89
C LYS A 63 -8.21 -2.05 -7.40
N THR A 64 -8.79 -0.99 -6.88
CA THR A 64 -9.08 -0.85 -5.44
C THR A 64 -10.55 -1.10 -5.08
N LYS A 65 -11.39 -1.54 -6.03
CA LYS A 65 -12.82 -1.85 -5.78
C LYS A 65 -13.03 -2.88 -4.67
N GLU A 66 -12.17 -3.87 -4.57
CA GLU A 66 -12.26 -4.95 -3.57
C GLU A 66 -11.81 -4.48 -2.17
N ILE A 67 -11.13 -3.35 -2.09
CA ILE A 67 -10.59 -2.82 -0.83
C ILE A 67 -11.65 -1.90 -0.20
N LYS A 68 -11.77 -1.96 1.13
CA LYS A 68 -12.66 -1.06 1.86
C LYS A 68 -12.41 0.40 1.48
N GLU A 69 -13.45 1.11 1.10
CA GLU A 69 -13.39 2.53 0.75
C GLU A 69 -12.68 3.38 1.81
N SER A 70 -12.04 4.44 1.36
CA SER A 70 -11.28 5.37 2.22
C SER A 70 -10.07 4.76 2.94
N THR A 71 -9.68 3.51 2.62
CA THR A 71 -8.42 2.95 3.11
C THR A 71 -7.25 3.65 2.43
N PRO A 72 -6.27 4.22 3.17
CA PRO A 72 -5.13 4.89 2.56
C PRO A 72 -4.20 3.86 1.90
N ILE A 73 -4.04 3.94 0.60
CA ILE A 73 -3.17 3.06 -0.17
C ILE A 73 -1.96 3.84 -0.67
N PRO A 74 -0.73 3.46 -0.27
CA PRO A 74 0.47 4.02 -0.84
C PRO A 74 0.64 3.54 -2.29
N VAL A 75 0.92 4.48 -3.19
CA VAL A 75 1.15 4.23 -4.61
C VAL A 75 2.51 4.79 -4.99
N VAL A 76 3.28 3.99 -5.71
CA VAL A 76 4.53 4.42 -6.34
C VAL A 76 4.29 4.47 -7.83
N ILE A 77 4.37 5.67 -8.41
CA ILE A 77 4.14 5.93 -9.83
C ILE A 77 5.49 6.24 -10.46
N THR A 78 5.85 5.49 -11.48
CA THR A 78 7.03 5.75 -12.31
C THR A 78 6.58 6.47 -13.57
N ALA A 79 7.02 7.72 -13.72
CA ALA A 79 6.76 8.55 -14.89
C ALA A 79 7.88 8.37 -15.93
N TYR A 80 7.52 8.21 -17.19
CA TYR A 80 8.46 8.12 -18.30
C TYR A 80 8.48 9.42 -19.11
N SER A 81 9.53 9.59 -19.91
CA SER A 81 9.72 10.79 -20.76
C SER A 81 8.65 10.97 -21.83
N ASP A 82 8.04 9.87 -22.27
CA ASP A 82 6.95 9.84 -23.26
C ASP A 82 5.55 10.10 -22.65
N ARG A 83 5.50 10.68 -21.41
CA ARG A 83 4.28 10.96 -20.67
C ARG A 83 3.42 9.73 -20.34
N THR A 84 3.98 8.53 -20.49
CA THR A 84 3.37 7.30 -20.01
C THR A 84 3.77 7.08 -18.55
N PHE A 85 3.00 6.27 -17.83
CA PHE A 85 3.30 5.92 -16.44
C PHE A 85 3.04 4.45 -16.15
N THR A 86 3.75 3.91 -15.19
CA THR A 86 3.42 2.65 -14.53
C THR A 86 3.27 2.90 -13.03
N TYR A 87 2.38 2.17 -12.39
CA TYR A 87 2.21 2.34 -10.94
C TYR A 87 2.07 1.00 -10.23
N ILE A 88 2.58 0.98 -8.99
CA ILE A 88 2.51 -0.16 -8.08
C ILE A 88 1.74 0.31 -6.83
N THR A 89 0.70 -0.42 -6.49
CA THR A 89 -0.06 -0.22 -5.25
C THR A 89 0.59 -1.07 -4.15
N LYS A 90 0.79 -0.47 -2.97
CA LYS A 90 1.30 -1.17 -1.78
C LYS A 90 0.19 -1.38 -0.77
N THR A 91 0.43 -2.25 0.19
CA THR A 91 -0.48 -2.44 1.33
C THR A 91 -0.60 -1.17 2.16
N PRO A 92 -1.73 -0.92 2.83
CA PRO A 92 -1.93 0.26 3.66
C PRO A 92 -0.81 0.48 4.69
N PRO A 93 -0.54 1.73 5.12
CA PRO A 93 0.51 2.03 6.09
C PRO A 93 0.32 1.28 7.40
N THR A 94 1.41 0.82 8.03
CA THR A 94 1.38 0.06 9.30
C THR A 94 0.62 0.79 10.40
N PHE A 95 0.81 2.12 10.52
CA PHE A 95 0.11 2.92 11.53
C PHE A 95 -1.43 2.92 11.34
N TYR A 96 -1.92 2.78 10.12
CA TYR A 96 -3.34 2.68 9.85
C TYR A 96 -3.93 1.39 10.44
N PHE A 97 -3.27 0.26 10.20
CA PHE A 97 -3.68 -1.02 10.78
C PHE A 97 -3.61 -1.01 12.30
N LEU A 98 -2.52 -0.48 12.87
CA LEU A 98 -2.33 -0.37 14.31
C LEU A 98 -3.43 0.45 14.97
N LYS A 99 -3.74 1.64 14.43
CA LYS A 99 -4.82 2.49 14.96
C LYS A 99 -6.17 1.79 14.89
N LYS A 100 -6.44 1.11 13.78
CA LYS A 100 -7.70 0.39 13.59
C LYS A 100 -7.83 -0.81 14.50
N ALA A 101 -6.74 -1.56 14.72
CA ALA A 101 -6.73 -2.73 15.62
C ALA A 101 -6.88 -2.32 17.10
N ALA A 102 -6.31 -1.18 17.48
CA ALA A 102 -6.42 -0.64 18.85
C ALA A 102 -7.70 0.21 19.07
N GLY A 103 -8.51 0.44 18.05
CA GLY A 103 -9.71 1.30 18.16
C GLY A 103 -9.42 2.78 18.41
N VAL A 104 -8.21 3.27 18.10
CA VAL A 104 -7.76 4.62 18.41
C VAL A 104 -7.81 5.48 17.15
N GLU A 105 -8.46 6.65 17.22
CA GLU A 105 -8.52 7.58 16.09
C GLU A 105 -7.19 8.31 15.85
N LYS A 106 -6.51 8.70 16.93
CA LYS A 106 -5.29 9.51 16.87
C LYS A 106 -4.19 8.92 17.73
N GLY A 107 -2.98 8.83 17.21
CA GLY A 107 -1.82 8.41 17.97
C GLY A 107 -1.36 9.48 18.96
N THR A 108 -0.39 9.13 19.83
CA THR A 108 0.16 10.07 20.81
C THR A 108 0.89 11.23 20.15
N SER A 109 0.82 12.41 20.76
CA SER A 109 1.64 13.56 20.40
C SER A 109 3.04 13.49 21.01
N THR A 110 3.22 12.68 22.07
CA THR A 110 4.48 12.53 22.80
C THR A 110 4.91 11.05 22.81
N PRO A 111 5.59 10.58 21.73
CA PRO A 111 6.05 9.20 21.62
C PRO A 111 6.89 8.76 22.84
N GLY A 112 6.58 7.57 23.38
CA GLY A 112 7.29 7.00 24.52
C GLY A 112 6.89 7.52 25.90
N LYS A 113 6.10 8.60 26.00
CA LYS A 113 5.63 9.15 27.30
C LYS A 113 4.18 8.79 27.60
N GLN A 114 3.30 8.90 26.60
CA GLN A 114 1.88 8.61 26.76
C GLN A 114 1.48 7.37 25.99
N MET A 115 0.74 6.48 26.66
CA MET A 115 0.08 5.34 26.04
C MET A 115 -1.37 5.71 25.75
N VAL A 116 -1.82 5.49 24.52
CA VAL A 116 -3.17 5.86 24.04
C VAL A 116 -4.06 4.64 23.89
N GLY A 117 -3.49 3.45 23.78
CA GLY A 117 -4.23 2.22 23.63
C GLY A 117 -3.36 0.98 23.75
N GLU A 118 -3.98 -0.18 23.59
CA GLU A 118 -3.30 -1.48 23.66
C GLU A 118 -3.56 -2.30 22.41
N ILE A 119 -2.61 -3.16 22.06
CA ILE A 119 -2.72 -4.10 20.95
C ILE A 119 -2.13 -5.45 21.35
N SER A 120 -2.80 -6.55 20.96
CA SER A 120 -2.29 -7.89 21.23
C SER A 120 -1.18 -8.30 20.25
N ILE A 121 -0.28 -9.19 20.69
CA ILE A 121 0.74 -9.77 19.81
C ILE A 121 0.12 -10.51 18.63
N LYS A 122 -1.03 -11.15 18.81
CA LYS A 122 -1.78 -11.83 17.72
C LYS A 122 -2.16 -10.84 16.62
N GLY A 123 -2.67 -9.64 17.00
CA GLY A 123 -3.00 -8.59 16.04
C GLY A 123 -1.78 -8.07 15.27
N ILE A 124 -0.62 -7.95 15.95
CA ILE A 124 0.65 -7.59 15.29
C ILE A 124 1.07 -8.65 14.27
N TYR A 125 0.92 -9.92 14.59
CA TYR A 125 1.25 -11.02 13.68
C TYR A 125 0.36 -11.02 12.43
N GLU A 126 -0.93 -10.77 12.56
CA GLU A 126 -1.84 -10.65 11.41
C GLU A 126 -1.48 -9.47 10.50
N ILE A 127 -1.15 -8.31 11.10
CA ILE A 127 -0.67 -7.15 10.34
C ILE A 127 0.64 -7.49 9.62
N ALA A 128 1.54 -8.25 10.26
CA ALA A 128 2.80 -8.67 9.66
C ALA A 128 2.59 -9.57 8.44
N LYS A 129 1.65 -10.51 8.48
CA LYS A 129 1.27 -11.34 7.32
C LYS A 129 0.82 -10.50 6.12
N VAL A 130 -0.01 -9.49 6.37
CA VAL A 130 -0.46 -8.59 5.29
C VAL A 130 0.73 -7.79 4.73
N LYS A 131 1.62 -7.32 5.59
CA LYS A 131 2.81 -6.55 5.21
C LYS A 131 3.89 -7.35 4.50
N GLN A 132 3.92 -8.66 4.70
CA GLN A 132 4.87 -9.56 4.06
C GLN A 132 4.75 -9.51 2.51
N GLN A 133 3.58 -9.18 1.97
CA GLN A 133 3.38 -9.00 0.54
C GLN A 133 4.29 -7.91 -0.05
N ASP A 134 4.50 -6.82 0.71
CA ASP A 134 5.37 -5.71 0.29
C ASP A 134 6.85 -5.93 0.66
N LEU A 135 7.11 -6.78 1.67
CA LEU A 135 8.41 -6.98 2.30
C LEU A 135 8.86 -8.46 2.20
N SER A 136 8.70 -9.05 1.02
CA SER A 136 9.02 -10.45 0.76
C SER A 136 10.47 -10.86 1.04
N HIS A 137 11.38 -9.89 1.05
CA HIS A 137 12.80 -10.07 1.32
C HIS A 137 13.16 -10.12 2.82
N ILE A 138 12.19 -9.87 3.71
CA ILE A 138 12.38 -9.81 5.15
C ILE A 138 11.61 -10.96 5.82
N GLY A 139 12.22 -11.59 6.84
CA GLY A 139 11.56 -12.63 7.64
C GLY A 139 10.37 -12.08 8.44
N LEU A 140 9.35 -12.90 8.65
CA LEU A 140 8.12 -12.50 9.35
C LEU A 140 8.39 -12.00 10.78
N GLU A 141 9.36 -12.61 11.48
CA GLU A 141 9.77 -12.19 12.82
C GLU A 141 10.32 -10.76 12.85
N GLN A 142 11.16 -10.43 11.86
CA GLN A 142 11.72 -9.09 11.72
C GLN A 142 10.64 -8.05 11.39
N ILE A 143 9.65 -8.43 10.56
CA ILE A 143 8.49 -7.58 10.27
C ILE A 143 7.67 -7.33 11.54
N CYS A 144 7.42 -8.36 12.36
CA CYS A 144 6.74 -8.21 13.65
C CYS A 144 7.51 -7.25 14.57
N SER A 145 8.83 -7.38 14.65
CA SER A 145 9.67 -6.48 15.45
C SER A 145 9.57 -5.02 14.98
N GLN A 146 9.58 -4.77 13.66
CA GLN A 146 9.38 -3.43 13.10
C GLN A 146 7.99 -2.87 13.42
N ILE A 147 6.95 -3.70 13.38
CA ILE A 147 5.58 -3.30 13.72
C ILE A 147 5.46 -2.98 15.21
N MET A 148 6.08 -3.77 16.10
CA MET A 148 6.13 -3.48 17.53
C MET A 148 6.82 -2.16 17.84
N ALA A 149 7.93 -1.86 17.18
CA ALA A 149 8.61 -0.56 17.30
C ALA A 149 7.70 0.59 16.82
N THR A 150 6.99 0.39 15.71
CA THR A 150 6.02 1.38 15.20
C THR A 150 4.85 1.56 16.18
N ALA A 151 4.33 0.49 16.78
CA ALA A 151 3.27 0.55 17.78
C ALA A 151 3.68 1.38 18.99
N LYS A 152 4.91 1.19 19.50
CA LYS A 152 5.49 1.99 20.58
C LYS A 152 5.55 3.47 20.23
N ASN A 153 5.93 3.82 19.00
CA ASN A 153 5.98 5.20 18.54
C ASN A 153 4.58 5.83 18.39
N VAL A 154 3.57 5.04 18.05
CA VAL A 154 2.17 5.47 17.99
C VAL A 154 1.57 5.67 19.38
N GLY A 155 2.20 5.12 20.43
CA GLY A 155 1.73 5.14 21.80
C GLY A 155 0.82 3.96 22.15
N LEU A 156 1.02 2.81 21.50
CA LEU A 156 0.29 1.58 21.79
C LEU A 156 1.14 0.63 22.65
N ARG A 157 0.54 0.12 23.72
CA ARG A 157 1.13 -0.91 24.55
C ARG A 157 0.88 -2.28 23.92
N VAL A 158 1.93 -3.06 23.77
CA VAL A 158 1.82 -4.44 23.28
C VAL A 158 1.53 -5.36 24.45
N VAL A 159 0.41 -6.10 24.37
CA VAL A 159 -0.05 -7.04 25.41
C VAL A 159 -0.01 -8.46 24.83
N ARG A 160 0.23 -9.44 25.68
CA ARG A 160 0.23 -10.86 25.30
C ARG A 160 -1.17 -11.40 25.17
#